data_e4d982cab97fd8e3669056988c0da115
#
_entry.id   e4d982cab97fd8e3669056988c0da115
#
_cell.length_a   1.000
_cell.length_b   1.000
_cell.length_c   1.000
_cell.angle_alpha   90.00
_cell.angle_beta   90.00
_cell.angle_gamma   90.00
#
_symmetry.space_group_name_H-M   'P 1'
#
loop_
_entity.id
_entity.type
_entity.pdbx_description
1 polymer ?
#
loop_
_entity_poly.entity_id
_entity_poly.type
_entity_poly.pdbx_seq_one_letter_code
_entity_poly.pdbx_strand_id
1 'polypeptide(L)'
;MSLQANHSLREVLASHPQTRPVFDRYGLKGCGGKEGPAESLGFFARAHGVELENLIRELDQAIENPESLPSLQTSDPSDTIYRRFFKAGMATTLTAGALWGAWLLLTIGSRSNFTAISIFDVNAHGHAQIFGWVGLFVMGFAYQAFPRFKHTSLWRPHLAVVSFYLMIGGLILRVFSEPLHQSAAFFWLGLCGSGLEFSAIFLFVVILLKTFQQSRKPADTYDYYIGVALFWFVVQSALDLFHLYMTTLAPDRDSLLSQVATWQAPLRDVQIHGFAMTMILGVSQRFSPACWDFRQFPNAVHSLV
;
A
#
# COMPACT_ATOMS: atom_id res chain seq x y z
N MET A 1 -37.19 -14.09 5.65
CA MET A 1 -36.38 -14.70 4.54
C MET A 1 -35.06 -15.11 5.19
N SER A 2 -34.75 -16.38 5.28
CA SER A 2 -33.48 -16.78 5.91
C SER A 2 -32.32 -16.45 4.97
N LEU A 3 -31.35 -15.70 5.47
CA LEU A 3 -30.15 -15.38 4.72
C LEU A 3 -29.35 -16.66 4.44
N GLN A 4 -28.67 -16.72 3.26
CA GLN A 4 -27.88 -17.86 2.82
C GLN A 4 -26.50 -17.38 2.32
N ALA A 5 -25.53 -18.29 2.28
CA ALA A 5 -24.14 -18.02 1.87
C ALA A 5 -24.00 -17.37 0.49
N ASN A 6 -24.92 -17.69 -0.44
CA ASN A 6 -24.92 -17.20 -1.83
C ASN A 6 -25.61 -15.84 -2.01
N HIS A 7 -26.31 -15.32 -1.03
CA HIS A 7 -26.91 -13.99 -1.13
C HIS A 7 -25.83 -12.92 -1.30
N SER A 8 -26.06 -11.99 -2.23
CA SER A 8 -25.16 -10.86 -2.45
C SER A 8 -25.24 -9.90 -1.29
N LEU A 9 -24.09 -9.48 -0.77
CA LEU A 9 -23.99 -8.48 0.28
C LEU A 9 -24.67 -7.16 -0.13
N ARG A 10 -24.57 -6.78 -1.42
CA ARG A 10 -25.25 -5.61 -1.99
C ARG A 10 -26.77 -5.74 -1.91
N GLU A 11 -27.32 -6.90 -2.23
CA GLU A 11 -28.77 -7.16 -2.16
C GLU A 11 -29.26 -7.12 -0.72
N VAL A 12 -28.49 -7.68 0.21
CA VAL A 12 -28.82 -7.62 1.65
C VAL A 12 -28.81 -6.18 2.14
N LEU A 13 -27.82 -5.38 1.78
CA LEU A 13 -27.76 -3.97 2.18
C LEU A 13 -28.86 -3.13 1.53
N ALA A 14 -29.26 -3.44 0.29
CA ALA A 14 -30.34 -2.73 -0.39
C ALA A 14 -31.70 -3.03 0.23
N SER A 15 -31.95 -4.31 0.59
CA SER A 15 -33.21 -4.75 1.20
C SER A 15 -33.29 -4.45 2.70
N HIS A 16 -32.16 -4.48 3.40
CA HIS A 16 -32.04 -4.34 4.85
C HIS A 16 -30.89 -3.40 5.23
N PRO A 17 -31.01 -2.05 5.01
CA PRO A 17 -29.93 -1.09 5.29
C PRO A 17 -29.46 -1.11 6.76
N GLN A 18 -30.32 -1.51 7.68
CA GLN A 18 -30.01 -1.67 9.10
C GLN A 18 -28.93 -2.73 9.39
N THR A 19 -28.63 -3.63 8.44
CA THR A 19 -27.57 -4.62 8.60
C THR A 19 -26.17 -4.05 8.41
N ARG A 20 -26.04 -2.82 7.88
CA ARG A 20 -24.75 -2.17 7.63
C ARG A 20 -23.81 -2.15 8.83
N PRO A 21 -24.23 -1.84 10.06
CA PRO A 21 -23.36 -1.86 11.23
C PRO A 21 -22.75 -3.22 11.54
N VAL A 22 -23.45 -4.33 11.23
CA VAL A 22 -22.93 -5.68 11.38
C VAL A 22 -21.75 -5.90 10.43
N PHE A 23 -21.92 -5.59 9.14
CA PHE A 23 -20.84 -5.70 8.16
C PHE A 23 -19.65 -4.79 8.50
N ASP A 24 -19.91 -3.56 8.95
CA ASP A 24 -18.85 -2.61 9.29
C ASP A 24 -18.05 -3.08 10.50
N ARG A 25 -18.65 -3.78 11.47
CA ARG A 25 -17.97 -4.43 12.59
C ARG A 25 -17.00 -5.50 12.12
N TYR A 26 -17.35 -6.24 11.10
CA TYR A 26 -16.52 -7.26 10.46
C TYR A 26 -15.56 -6.71 9.39
N GLY A 27 -15.47 -5.38 9.24
CA GLY A 27 -14.44 -4.74 8.44
C GLY A 27 -14.88 -4.24 7.06
N LEU A 28 -16.18 -4.20 6.75
CA LEU A 28 -16.68 -3.64 5.50
C LEU A 28 -16.32 -2.15 5.34
N LYS A 29 -16.57 -1.34 6.38
CA LYS A 29 -16.14 0.06 6.60
C LYS A 29 -15.95 0.88 5.31
N GLY A 30 -17.01 1.07 4.53
CA GLY A 30 -16.97 1.88 3.32
C GLY A 30 -16.50 1.18 2.03
N CYS A 31 -16.08 -0.07 2.07
CA CYS A 31 -15.85 -0.86 0.85
C CYS A 31 -17.14 -0.98 0.03
N GLY A 32 -17.05 -0.77 -1.30
CA GLY A 32 -18.21 -0.80 -2.20
C GLY A 32 -19.17 0.40 -2.05
N GLY A 33 -18.79 1.45 -1.30
CA GLY A 33 -19.62 2.65 -1.09
C GLY A 33 -20.90 2.38 -0.29
N LYS A 34 -21.97 3.12 -0.58
CA LYS A 34 -23.28 2.96 0.10
C LYS A 34 -23.92 1.59 -0.21
N GLU A 35 -23.74 1.10 -1.41
CA GLU A 35 -24.35 -0.15 -1.87
C GLU A 35 -23.60 -1.39 -1.38
N GLY A 36 -22.34 -1.25 -0.96
CA GLY A 36 -21.46 -2.38 -0.65
C GLY A 36 -20.90 -3.08 -1.88
N PRO A 37 -19.94 -4.02 -1.70
CA PRO A 37 -19.38 -4.80 -2.80
C PRO A 37 -20.38 -5.85 -3.30
N ALA A 38 -20.25 -6.22 -4.58
CA ALA A 38 -21.06 -7.25 -5.21
C ALA A 38 -20.49 -8.66 -4.95
N GLU A 39 -20.30 -9.01 -3.69
CA GLU A 39 -19.78 -10.32 -3.27
C GLU A 39 -20.83 -11.07 -2.45
N SER A 40 -20.69 -12.40 -2.35
CA SER A 40 -21.62 -13.21 -1.54
C SER A 40 -21.26 -13.14 -0.06
N LEU A 41 -22.26 -13.39 0.83
CA LEU A 41 -22.05 -13.49 2.27
C LEU A 41 -20.98 -14.53 2.62
N GLY A 42 -20.96 -15.66 1.89
CA GLY A 42 -19.93 -16.69 2.08
C GLY A 42 -18.53 -16.21 1.70
N PHE A 43 -18.38 -15.42 0.63
CA PHE A 43 -17.10 -14.83 0.28
C PHE A 43 -16.66 -13.81 1.34
N PHE A 44 -17.55 -12.90 1.73
CA PHE A 44 -17.27 -11.91 2.78
C PHE A 44 -16.83 -12.59 4.09
N ALA A 45 -17.54 -13.62 4.54
CA ALA A 45 -17.21 -14.34 5.76
C ALA A 45 -15.79 -14.94 5.68
N ARG A 46 -15.43 -15.60 4.56
CA ARG A 46 -14.08 -16.15 4.34
C ARG A 46 -13.02 -15.05 4.29
N ALA A 47 -13.27 -13.98 3.51
CA ALA A 47 -12.32 -12.87 3.34
C ALA A 47 -12.01 -12.15 4.64
N HIS A 48 -13.00 -12.04 5.52
CA HIS A 48 -12.85 -11.37 6.81
C HIS A 48 -12.55 -12.33 7.99
N GLY A 49 -12.45 -13.66 7.73
CA GLY A 49 -12.19 -14.65 8.77
C GLY A 49 -13.29 -14.74 9.83
N VAL A 50 -14.53 -14.60 9.39
CA VAL A 50 -15.74 -14.69 10.21
C VAL A 50 -16.43 -16.01 9.94
N GLU A 51 -16.95 -16.66 10.98
CA GLU A 51 -17.79 -17.83 10.82
C GLU A 51 -19.13 -17.43 10.19
N LEU A 52 -19.48 -18.09 9.08
CA LEU A 52 -20.67 -17.74 8.28
C LEU A 52 -21.97 -17.81 9.10
N GLU A 53 -22.11 -18.83 9.94
CA GLU A 53 -23.30 -19.02 10.77
C GLU A 53 -23.48 -17.88 11.77
N ASN A 54 -22.38 -17.42 12.37
CA ASN A 54 -22.39 -16.29 13.28
C ASN A 54 -22.75 -14.98 12.56
N LEU A 55 -22.20 -14.77 11.36
CA LEU A 55 -22.53 -13.62 10.52
C LEU A 55 -24.04 -13.60 10.19
N ILE A 56 -24.57 -14.71 9.69
CA ILE A 56 -26.00 -14.83 9.32
C ILE A 56 -26.88 -14.58 10.54
N ARG A 57 -26.57 -15.17 11.68
CA ARG A 57 -27.34 -14.98 12.92
C ARG A 57 -27.38 -13.50 13.35
N GLU A 58 -26.24 -12.81 13.29
CA GLU A 58 -26.19 -11.38 13.64
C GLU A 58 -26.92 -10.50 12.62
N LEU A 59 -26.90 -10.86 11.34
CA LEU A 59 -27.66 -10.17 10.31
C LEU A 59 -29.17 -10.37 10.51
N ASP A 60 -29.63 -11.59 10.79
CA ASP A 60 -31.03 -11.88 11.07
C ASP A 60 -31.52 -11.12 12.35
N GLN A 61 -30.69 -11.09 13.40
CA GLN A 61 -30.97 -10.27 14.58
C GLN A 61 -31.11 -8.77 14.28
N ALA A 62 -30.22 -8.26 13.39
CA ALA A 62 -30.26 -6.86 12.97
C ALA A 62 -31.49 -6.53 12.12
N ILE A 63 -32.01 -7.50 11.38
CA ILE A 63 -33.23 -7.38 10.58
C ILE A 63 -34.47 -7.36 11.51
N GLU A 64 -34.50 -8.25 12.51
CA GLU A 64 -35.61 -8.40 13.44
C GLU A 64 -35.70 -7.26 14.47
N ASN A 65 -34.55 -6.80 14.98
CA ASN A 65 -34.43 -5.79 16.03
C ASN A 65 -33.46 -4.66 15.66
N PRO A 66 -33.85 -3.71 14.80
CA PRO A 66 -32.95 -2.64 14.33
C PRO A 66 -32.45 -1.72 15.46
N GLU A 67 -33.22 -1.57 16.55
CA GLU A 67 -32.87 -0.71 17.69
C GLU A 67 -31.81 -1.31 18.62
N SER A 68 -31.54 -2.61 18.51
CA SER A 68 -30.53 -3.29 19.34
C SER A 68 -29.10 -3.08 18.83
N LEU A 69 -28.95 -2.48 17.67
CA LEU A 69 -27.62 -2.24 17.06
C LEU A 69 -26.98 -1.01 17.70
N PRO A 70 -25.68 -1.08 18.04
CA PRO A 70 -24.96 0.10 18.47
C PRO A 70 -25.00 1.14 17.33
N SER A 71 -25.31 2.39 17.67
CA SER A 71 -25.36 3.52 16.74
C SER A 71 -24.10 3.50 15.85
N LEU A 72 -24.29 3.75 14.54
CA LEU A 72 -23.18 3.91 13.58
C LEU A 72 -22.09 4.79 14.20
N GLN A 73 -20.96 4.18 14.53
CA GLN A 73 -19.82 4.95 15.00
C GLN A 73 -19.50 5.98 13.91
N THR A 74 -19.32 7.23 14.34
CA THR A 74 -18.78 8.31 13.49
C THR A 74 -17.63 7.75 12.66
N SER A 75 -17.66 8.00 11.34
CA SER A 75 -16.67 7.48 10.40
C SER A 75 -15.25 7.66 10.95
N ASP A 76 -14.55 6.55 11.19
CA ASP A 76 -13.18 6.58 11.67
C ASP A 76 -12.33 7.38 10.66
N PRO A 77 -11.53 8.36 11.08
CA PRO A 77 -10.64 9.10 10.17
C PRO A 77 -9.79 8.19 9.29
N SER A 78 -9.46 6.98 9.76
CA SER A 78 -8.73 5.96 8.98
C SER A 78 -9.49 5.49 7.74
N ASP A 79 -10.82 5.58 7.71
CA ASP A 79 -11.63 5.14 6.57
C ASP A 79 -11.46 5.99 5.30
N THR A 80 -10.93 7.20 5.43
CA THR A 80 -10.73 8.13 4.30
C THR A 80 -9.27 8.50 4.04
N ILE A 81 -8.36 8.14 4.96
CA ILE A 81 -6.95 8.55 4.91
C ILE A 81 -6.24 8.09 3.64
N TYR A 82 -6.55 6.87 3.16
CA TYR A 82 -5.97 6.28 1.94
C TYR A 82 -6.20 7.15 0.70
N ARG A 83 -7.30 7.92 0.66
CA ARG A 83 -7.65 8.77 -0.49
C ARG A 83 -6.59 9.83 -0.77
N ARG A 84 -5.92 10.36 0.26
CA ARG A 84 -4.84 11.34 0.11
C ARG A 84 -3.63 10.71 -0.56
N PHE A 85 -3.23 9.54 -0.08
CA PHE A 85 -2.12 8.77 -0.63
C PHE A 85 -2.36 8.36 -2.09
N PHE A 86 -3.56 7.84 -2.39
CA PHE A 86 -3.90 7.40 -3.75
C PHE A 86 -3.96 8.57 -4.73
N LYS A 87 -4.56 9.70 -4.33
CA LYS A 87 -4.60 10.90 -5.19
C LYS A 87 -3.19 11.42 -5.48
N ALA A 88 -2.34 11.49 -4.45
CA ALA A 88 -0.96 11.91 -4.62
C ALA A 88 -0.15 10.91 -5.47
N GLY A 89 -0.31 9.61 -5.24
CA GLY A 89 0.31 8.56 -6.04
C GLY A 89 -0.10 8.64 -7.51
N MET A 90 -1.39 8.82 -7.81
CA MET A 90 -1.89 9.02 -9.18
C MET A 90 -1.30 10.28 -9.81
N ALA A 91 -1.26 11.40 -9.08
CA ALA A 91 -0.66 12.65 -9.57
C ALA A 91 0.82 12.45 -9.90
N THR A 92 1.59 11.80 -9.03
CA THR A 92 3.01 11.49 -9.27
C THR A 92 3.18 10.56 -10.46
N THR A 93 2.36 9.52 -10.59
CA THR A 93 2.41 8.58 -11.72
C THR A 93 2.19 9.30 -13.05
N LEU A 94 1.23 10.21 -13.13
CA LEU A 94 0.93 10.94 -14.34
C LEU A 94 2.00 11.99 -14.67
N THR A 95 2.56 12.68 -13.69
CA THR A 95 3.53 13.76 -13.87
C THR A 95 4.96 13.27 -13.92
N ALA A 96 5.60 13.09 -12.76
CA ALA A 96 7.00 12.65 -12.63
C ALA A 96 7.22 11.21 -13.13
N GLY A 97 6.15 10.41 -13.24
CA GLY A 97 6.15 9.11 -13.91
C GLY A 97 5.99 9.24 -15.42
N ALA A 98 4.75 9.23 -15.92
CA ALA A 98 4.47 9.09 -17.36
C ALA A 98 4.98 10.27 -18.18
N LEU A 99 4.67 11.52 -17.79
CA LEU A 99 5.07 12.70 -18.57
C LEU A 99 6.60 12.89 -18.59
N TRP A 100 7.25 12.74 -17.43
CA TRP A 100 8.71 12.85 -17.38
C TRP A 100 9.39 11.71 -18.13
N GLY A 101 8.92 10.46 -17.97
CA GLY A 101 9.43 9.32 -18.73
C GLY A 101 9.29 9.51 -20.23
N ALA A 102 8.14 10.00 -20.71
CA ALA A 102 7.92 10.34 -22.11
C ALA A 102 8.90 11.43 -22.59
N TRP A 103 9.10 12.49 -21.80
CA TRP A 103 10.08 13.54 -22.12
C TRP A 103 11.51 12.99 -22.23
N LEU A 104 11.93 12.12 -21.31
CA LEU A 104 13.25 11.46 -21.37
C LEU A 104 13.40 10.67 -22.69
N LEU A 105 12.41 9.84 -23.04
CA LEU A 105 12.41 9.04 -24.26
C LEU A 105 12.41 9.92 -25.53
N LEU A 106 11.62 10.98 -25.58
CA LEU A 106 11.60 11.93 -26.68
C LEU A 106 12.94 12.64 -26.84
N THR A 107 13.60 12.99 -25.74
CA THR A 107 14.93 13.62 -25.76
C THR A 107 15.98 12.67 -26.32
N ILE A 108 15.99 11.39 -25.90
CA ILE A 108 16.87 10.35 -26.44
C ILE A 108 16.59 10.18 -27.94
N GLY A 109 15.31 10.02 -28.32
CA GLY A 109 14.91 9.78 -29.72
C GLY A 109 15.25 10.94 -30.64
N SER A 110 14.98 12.19 -30.25
CA SER A 110 15.28 13.38 -31.05
C SER A 110 16.78 13.62 -31.24
N ARG A 111 17.60 13.24 -30.27
CA ARG A 111 19.07 13.37 -30.34
C ARG A 111 19.78 12.09 -30.78
N SER A 112 19.04 11.00 -30.99
CA SER A 112 19.57 9.66 -31.33
C SER A 112 20.74 9.23 -30.43
N ASN A 113 20.70 9.63 -29.15
CA ASN A 113 21.78 9.44 -28.21
C ASN A 113 21.27 9.24 -26.79
N PHE A 114 21.62 8.10 -26.16
CA PHE A 114 21.26 7.79 -24.75
C PHE A 114 21.94 8.72 -23.73
N THR A 115 23.11 9.30 -24.08
CA THR A 115 23.80 10.25 -23.19
C THR A 115 23.22 11.68 -23.26
N ALA A 116 22.16 11.87 -24.03
CA ALA A 116 21.43 13.16 -24.11
C ALA A 116 20.68 13.53 -22.82
N ILE A 117 20.48 12.54 -21.94
CA ILE A 117 19.87 12.72 -20.61
C ILE A 117 20.88 12.41 -19.53
N SER A 118 20.76 13.07 -18.38
CA SER A 118 21.58 12.82 -17.21
C SER A 118 21.11 11.55 -16.48
N ILE A 119 22.06 10.84 -15.84
CA ILE A 119 21.74 9.73 -14.96
C ILE A 119 20.87 10.20 -13.76
N PHE A 120 21.03 11.44 -13.32
CA PHE A 120 20.26 12.03 -12.26
C PHE A 120 18.80 12.27 -12.66
N ASP A 121 18.53 12.60 -13.94
CA ASP A 121 17.16 12.68 -14.47
C ASP A 121 16.48 11.31 -14.45
N VAL A 122 17.23 10.25 -14.86
CA VAL A 122 16.74 8.87 -14.85
C VAL A 122 16.48 8.39 -13.42
N ASN A 123 17.37 8.70 -12.49
CA ASN A 123 17.22 8.33 -11.10
C ASN A 123 16.05 9.04 -10.45
N ALA A 124 15.87 10.35 -10.65
CA ALA A 124 14.73 11.13 -10.15
C ALA A 124 13.40 10.58 -10.66
N HIS A 125 13.33 10.24 -11.96
CA HIS A 125 12.17 9.57 -12.53
C HIS A 125 11.91 8.20 -11.87
N GLY A 126 12.94 7.35 -11.75
CA GLY A 126 12.83 6.03 -11.12
C GLY A 126 12.44 6.12 -9.64
N HIS A 127 12.98 7.11 -8.91
CA HIS A 127 12.64 7.40 -7.53
C HIS A 127 11.15 7.78 -7.39
N ALA A 128 10.65 8.68 -8.26
CA ALA A 128 9.24 9.05 -8.30
C ALA A 128 8.32 7.84 -8.54
N GLN A 129 8.74 6.86 -9.35
CA GLN A 129 7.97 5.64 -9.58
C GLN A 129 7.93 4.74 -8.34
N ILE A 130 9.06 4.51 -7.69
CA ILE A 130 9.14 3.60 -6.54
C ILE A 130 8.49 4.22 -5.30
N PHE A 131 8.86 5.44 -4.93
CA PHE A 131 8.39 6.07 -3.70
C PHE A 131 7.08 6.82 -3.91
N GLY A 132 6.94 7.54 -5.03
CA GLY A 132 5.79 8.37 -5.31
C GLY A 132 4.58 7.60 -5.85
N TRP A 133 4.78 6.50 -6.58
CA TRP A 133 3.68 5.63 -7.00
C TRP A 133 3.54 4.45 -6.05
N VAL A 134 4.45 3.47 -6.10
CA VAL A 134 4.31 2.22 -5.34
C VAL A 134 4.27 2.49 -3.85
N GLY A 135 5.17 3.32 -3.33
CA GLY A 135 5.25 3.65 -1.91
C GLY A 135 3.98 4.31 -1.38
N LEU A 136 3.47 5.35 -2.05
CA LEU A 136 2.24 6.02 -1.63
C LEU A 136 1.02 5.09 -1.70
N PHE A 137 0.90 4.27 -2.77
CA PHE A 137 -0.21 3.31 -2.87
C PHE A 137 -0.15 2.27 -1.77
N VAL A 138 1.03 1.71 -1.47
CA VAL A 138 1.20 0.73 -0.39
C VAL A 138 0.89 1.36 0.96
N MET A 139 1.39 2.57 1.25
CA MET A 139 1.10 3.26 2.52
C MET A 139 -0.40 3.53 2.67
N GLY A 140 -1.04 4.06 1.64
CA GLY A 140 -2.48 4.34 1.65
C GLY A 140 -3.32 3.08 1.84
N PHE A 141 -3.03 2.03 1.07
CA PHE A 141 -3.70 0.75 1.18
C PHE A 141 -3.52 0.13 2.56
N ALA A 142 -2.29 0.12 3.08
CA ALA A 142 -1.97 -0.50 4.35
C ALA A 142 -2.69 0.18 5.52
N TYR A 143 -2.76 1.51 5.55
CA TYR A 143 -3.49 2.25 6.59
C TYR A 143 -4.99 1.92 6.62
N GLN A 144 -5.56 1.56 5.47
CA GLN A 144 -6.97 1.18 5.38
C GLN A 144 -7.18 -0.32 5.64
N ALA A 145 -6.38 -1.17 4.98
CA ALA A 145 -6.63 -2.60 4.91
C ALA A 145 -6.14 -3.36 6.16
N PHE A 146 -4.95 -3.02 6.70
CA PHE A 146 -4.37 -3.82 7.77
C PHE A 146 -5.13 -3.75 9.10
N PRO A 147 -5.65 -2.60 9.55
CA PRO A 147 -6.53 -2.59 10.70
C PRO A 147 -7.74 -3.51 10.53
N ARG A 148 -8.31 -3.57 9.31
CA ARG A 148 -9.44 -4.44 8.98
C ARG A 148 -9.08 -5.91 8.98
N PHE A 149 -7.90 -6.28 8.42
CA PHE A 149 -7.40 -7.65 8.45
C PHE A 149 -7.23 -8.18 9.87
N LYS A 150 -6.87 -7.29 10.79
CA LYS A 150 -6.60 -7.58 12.20
C LYS A 150 -7.78 -7.26 13.13
N HIS A 151 -8.94 -6.86 12.60
CA HIS A 151 -10.15 -6.51 13.35
C HIS A 151 -9.86 -5.49 14.48
N THR A 152 -9.08 -4.47 14.16
CA THR A 152 -8.67 -3.41 15.08
C THR A 152 -8.79 -2.03 14.43
N SER A 153 -8.59 -0.96 15.18
CA SER A 153 -8.51 0.41 14.68
C SER A 153 -7.04 0.78 14.39
N LEU A 154 -6.84 1.74 13.48
CA LEU A 154 -5.50 2.26 13.19
C LEU A 154 -4.93 2.99 14.42
N TRP A 155 -3.72 2.63 14.83
CA TRP A 155 -3.07 3.31 15.94
C TRP A 155 -2.71 4.75 15.55
N ARG A 156 -3.22 5.73 16.34
CA ARG A 156 -2.98 7.18 16.14
C ARG A 156 -3.12 7.66 14.69
N PRO A 157 -4.33 7.68 14.10
CA PRO A 157 -4.56 8.04 12.69
C PRO A 157 -3.97 9.40 12.27
N HIS A 158 -3.84 10.37 13.21
CA HIS A 158 -3.22 11.66 12.95
C HIS A 158 -1.74 11.54 12.54
N LEU A 159 -0.99 10.56 13.07
CA LEU A 159 0.39 10.32 12.67
C LEU A 159 0.49 9.79 11.24
N ALA A 160 -0.52 9.07 10.74
CA ALA A 160 -0.58 8.68 9.35
C ALA A 160 -0.79 9.87 8.41
N VAL A 161 -1.45 10.94 8.88
CA VAL A 161 -1.52 12.21 8.14
C VAL A 161 -0.16 12.91 8.14
N VAL A 162 0.56 12.88 9.26
CA VAL A 162 1.94 13.41 9.33
C VAL A 162 2.85 12.67 8.37
N SER A 163 2.82 11.31 8.35
CA SER A 163 3.63 10.52 7.41
C SER A 163 3.31 10.84 5.95
N PHE A 164 2.06 11.17 5.62
CA PHE A 164 1.68 11.64 4.29
C PHE A 164 2.42 12.94 3.91
N TYR A 165 2.39 13.95 4.76
CA TYR A 165 3.03 15.24 4.45
C TYR A 165 4.57 15.14 4.42
N LEU A 166 5.17 14.31 5.29
CA LEU A 166 6.60 14.03 5.24
C LEU A 166 6.97 13.35 3.91
N MET A 167 6.18 12.35 3.48
CA MET A 167 6.42 11.62 2.23
C MET A 167 6.30 12.53 1.00
N ILE A 168 5.24 13.35 0.92
CA ILE A 168 5.04 14.26 -0.21
C ILE A 168 6.08 15.37 -0.23
N GLY A 169 6.37 15.98 0.92
CA GLY A 169 7.41 17.01 1.02
C GLY A 169 8.78 16.47 0.63
N GLY A 170 9.12 15.27 1.13
CA GLY A 170 10.36 14.57 0.78
C GLY A 170 10.44 14.27 -0.72
N LEU A 171 9.40 13.69 -1.29
CA LEU A 171 9.32 13.34 -2.70
C LEU A 171 9.51 14.56 -3.62
N ILE A 172 8.82 15.67 -3.33
CA ILE A 172 8.97 16.91 -4.08
C ILE A 172 10.42 17.41 -4.02
N LEU A 173 10.97 17.54 -2.82
CA LEU A 173 12.35 18.01 -2.66
C LEU A 173 13.33 17.10 -3.39
N ARG A 174 13.19 15.80 -3.26
CA ARG A 174 14.08 14.79 -3.83
C ARG A 174 14.05 14.79 -5.35
N VAL A 175 12.85 14.72 -5.94
CA VAL A 175 12.64 14.63 -7.40
C VAL A 175 13.12 15.89 -8.11
N PHE A 176 12.84 17.08 -7.55
CA PHE A 176 13.26 18.33 -8.19
C PHE A 176 14.75 18.67 -7.97
N SER A 177 15.34 18.24 -6.87
CA SER A 177 16.73 18.60 -6.56
C SER A 177 17.76 17.71 -7.25
N GLU A 178 17.45 16.44 -7.50
CA GLU A 178 18.44 15.50 -8.06
C GLU A 178 18.96 15.88 -9.44
N PRO A 179 18.12 16.30 -10.41
CA PRO A 179 18.64 16.81 -11.70
C PRO A 179 19.51 18.07 -11.57
N LEU A 180 19.30 18.84 -10.49
CA LEU A 180 20.01 20.11 -10.21
C LEU A 180 21.17 19.95 -9.21
N HIS A 181 21.62 18.74 -8.98
CA HIS A 181 22.62 18.32 -7.98
C HIS A 181 23.95 19.09 -8.02
N GLN A 182 24.31 19.72 -9.16
CA GLN A 182 25.55 20.51 -9.29
C GLN A 182 25.60 21.71 -8.35
N SER A 183 24.46 22.20 -7.89
CA SER A 183 24.38 23.23 -6.88
C SER A 183 24.36 22.64 -5.47
N ALA A 184 25.23 23.11 -4.59
CA ALA A 184 25.27 22.67 -3.19
C ALA A 184 23.91 22.81 -2.48
N ALA A 185 23.14 23.85 -2.80
CA ALA A 185 21.81 24.05 -2.24
C ALA A 185 20.86 22.90 -2.62
N PHE A 186 20.84 22.50 -3.89
CA PHE A 186 19.99 21.37 -4.37
C PHE A 186 20.48 20.04 -3.86
N PHE A 187 21.78 19.84 -3.69
CA PHE A 187 22.31 18.65 -3.02
C PHE A 187 21.72 18.49 -1.61
N TRP A 188 21.81 19.53 -0.79
CA TRP A 188 21.28 19.49 0.59
C TRP A 188 19.76 19.36 0.62
N LEU A 189 19.05 19.98 -0.32
CA LEU A 189 17.61 19.80 -0.47
C LEU A 189 17.24 18.37 -0.81
N GLY A 190 18.00 17.70 -1.70
CA GLY A 190 17.81 16.30 -2.04
C GLY A 190 18.02 15.36 -0.86
N LEU A 191 19.10 15.57 -0.09
CA LEU A 191 19.34 14.81 1.14
C LEU A 191 18.25 15.04 2.19
N CYS A 192 17.83 16.29 2.37
CA CYS A 192 16.72 16.62 3.25
C CYS A 192 15.43 15.92 2.80
N GLY A 193 15.14 15.94 1.49
CA GLY A 193 14.01 15.23 0.89
C GLY A 193 14.03 13.74 1.21
N SER A 194 15.13 13.05 0.93
CA SER A 194 15.28 11.61 1.25
C SER A 194 15.21 11.33 2.76
N GLY A 195 15.69 12.24 3.61
CA GLY A 195 15.54 12.15 5.07
C GLY A 195 14.09 12.25 5.53
N LEU A 196 13.29 13.12 4.89
CA LEU A 196 11.85 13.24 5.15
C LEU A 196 11.10 11.95 4.72
N GLU A 197 11.44 11.39 3.55
CA GLU A 197 10.86 10.14 3.07
C GLU A 197 11.20 8.96 3.98
N PHE A 198 12.47 8.84 4.38
CA PHE A 198 12.89 7.84 5.37
C PHE A 198 12.09 7.97 6.67
N SER A 199 11.94 9.19 7.18
CA SER A 199 11.16 9.47 8.39
C SER A 199 9.68 9.12 8.22
N ALA A 200 9.10 9.39 7.04
CA ALA A 200 7.73 9.03 6.71
C ALA A 200 7.52 7.52 6.70
N ILE A 201 8.43 6.78 6.06
CA ILE A 201 8.40 5.31 5.97
C ILE A 201 8.62 4.68 7.35
N PHE A 202 9.58 5.17 8.11
CA PHE A 202 9.81 4.69 9.47
C PHE A 202 8.58 4.89 10.37
N LEU A 203 7.98 6.09 10.31
CA LEU A 203 6.74 6.40 11.03
C LEU A 203 5.58 5.50 10.59
N PHE A 204 5.44 5.25 9.28
CA PHE A 204 4.46 4.33 8.73
C PHE A 204 4.62 2.91 9.30
N VAL A 205 5.84 2.39 9.32
CA VAL A 205 6.14 1.06 9.87
C VAL A 205 5.79 1.01 11.36
N VAL A 206 6.18 2.01 12.14
CA VAL A 206 5.84 2.09 13.57
C VAL A 206 4.33 2.08 13.78
N ILE A 207 3.56 2.86 13.00
CA ILE A 207 2.09 2.89 13.10
C ILE A 207 1.51 1.51 12.84
N LEU A 208 1.95 0.80 11.79
CA LEU A 208 1.44 -0.53 11.46
C LEU A 208 1.82 -1.57 12.51
N LEU A 209 3.06 -1.58 12.98
CA LEU A 209 3.49 -2.50 14.04
C LEU A 209 2.68 -2.28 15.34
N LYS A 210 2.43 -1.02 15.72
CA LYS A 210 1.57 -0.69 16.87
C LYS A 210 0.12 -1.10 16.63
N THR A 211 -0.40 -0.96 15.42
CA THR A 211 -1.73 -1.42 15.04
C THR A 211 -1.82 -2.96 15.16
N PHE A 212 -0.81 -3.70 14.71
CA PHE A 212 -0.76 -5.15 14.86
C PHE A 212 -0.69 -5.58 16.34
N GLN A 213 0.11 -4.89 17.15
CA GLN A 213 0.21 -5.17 18.60
C GLN A 213 -1.11 -4.96 19.35
N GLN A 214 -2.00 -4.07 18.88
CA GLN A 214 -3.32 -3.85 19.47
C GLN A 214 -4.32 -4.95 19.11
N SER A 215 -4.07 -5.71 18.06
CA SER A 215 -4.96 -6.78 17.62
C SER A 215 -4.88 -7.97 18.58
N ARG A 216 -6.04 -8.56 18.87
CA ARG A 216 -6.14 -9.85 19.57
C ARG A 216 -6.09 -11.06 18.63
N LYS A 217 -6.11 -10.80 17.30
CA LYS A 217 -6.04 -11.85 16.31
C LYS A 217 -4.62 -12.43 16.25
N PRO A 218 -4.46 -13.75 16.29
CA PRO A 218 -3.13 -14.38 16.20
C PRO A 218 -2.46 -14.00 14.86
N ALA A 219 -1.12 -14.10 14.84
CA ALA A 219 -0.35 -13.93 13.63
C ALA A 219 -0.67 -15.07 12.64
N ASP A 220 -0.83 -14.69 11.37
CA ASP A 220 -1.09 -15.58 10.25
C ASP A 220 0.07 -15.50 9.25
N THR A 221 0.16 -16.41 8.28
CA THR A 221 1.26 -16.46 7.32
C THR A 221 1.46 -15.14 6.58
N TYR A 222 0.37 -14.49 6.17
CA TYR A 222 0.45 -13.20 5.48
C TYR A 222 1.07 -12.09 6.33
N ASP A 223 0.96 -12.13 7.66
CA ASP A 223 1.54 -11.12 8.56
C ASP A 223 3.09 -11.15 8.53
N TYR A 224 3.67 -12.33 8.38
CA TYR A 224 5.14 -12.47 8.25
C TYR A 224 5.64 -11.87 6.93
N TYR A 225 4.94 -12.12 5.81
CA TYR A 225 5.27 -11.49 4.53
C TYR A 225 5.18 -9.97 4.59
N ILE A 226 4.11 -9.46 5.22
CA ILE A 226 3.95 -8.02 5.43
C ILE A 226 5.07 -7.47 6.30
N GLY A 227 5.43 -8.16 7.39
CA GLY A 227 6.54 -7.78 8.29
C GLY A 227 7.87 -7.70 7.54
N VAL A 228 8.19 -8.69 6.70
CA VAL A 228 9.40 -8.70 5.86
C VAL A 228 9.37 -7.57 4.83
N ALA A 229 8.23 -7.33 4.19
CA ALA A 229 8.08 -6.22 3.25
C ALA A 229 8.28 -4.85 3.93
N LEU A 230 7.75 -4.66 5.14
CA LEU A 230 7.95 -3.45 5.93
C LEU A 230 9.41 -3.25 6.32
N PHE A 231 10.12 -4.31 6.70
CA PHE A 231 11.56 -4.26 6.94
C PHE A 231 12.32 -3.81 5.70
N TRP A 232 12.05 -4.41 4.53
CA TRP A 232 12.69 -4.02 3.29
C TRP A 232 12.30 -2.61 2.84
N PHE A 233 11.11 -2.11 3.20
CA PHE A 233 10.72 -0.73 2.90
C PHE A 233 11.59 0.28 3.64
N VAL A 234 11.96 0.01 4.90
CA VAL A 234 12.91 0.84 5.64
C VAL A 234 14.32 0.72 5.07
N VAL A 235 14.77 -0.52 4.80
CA VAL A 235 16.12 -0.77 4.26
C VAL A 235 16.32 -0.07 2.91
N GLN A 236 15.35 -0.22 1.97
CA GLN A 236 15.46 0.43 0.66
C GLN A 236 15.52 1.95 0.76
N SER A 237 14.77 2.58 1.69
CA SER A 237 14.81 4.04 1.84
C SER A 237 16.13 4.53 2.41
N ALA A 238 16.76 3.77 3.30
CA ALA A 238 18.11 4.05 3.79
C ALA A 238 19.17 3.86 2.70
N LEU A 239 19.06 2.78 1.91
CA LEU A 239 19.96 2.52 0.78
C LEU A 239 19.83 3.57 -0.33
N ASP A 240 18.60 4.05 -0.61
CA ASP A 240 18.36 5.10 -1.60
C ASP A 240 18.98 6.44 -1.17
N LEU A 241 18.82 6.82 0.11
CA LEU A 241 19.50 7.98 0.68
C LEU A 241 21.03 7.86 0.56
N PHE A 242 21.59 6.69 0.89
CA PHE A 242 23.01 6.41 0.76
C PHE A 242 23.48 6.47 -0.70
N HIS A 243 22.71 5.90 -1.62
CA HIS A 243 23.00 5.93 -3.05
C HIS A 243 23.01 7.36 -3.61
N LEU A 244 22.03 8.19 -3.24
CA LEU A 244 22.03 9.61 -3.59
C LEU A 244 23.29 10.32 -3.11
N TYR A 245 23.65 10.12 -1.82
CA TYR A 245 24.82 10.71 -1.23
C TYR A 245 26.11 10.35 -1.98
N MET A 246 26.32 9.05 -2.24
CA MET A 246 27.52 8.53 -2.92
C MET A 246 27.62 8.97 -4.38
N THR A 247 26.50 8.95 -5.11
CA THR A 247 26.49 9.34 -6.53
C THR A 247 26.68 10.85 -6.72
N THR A 248 26.09 11.66 -5.86
CA THR A 248 26.23 13.12 -5.96
C THR A 248 27.63 13.63 -5.56
N LEU A 249 28.29 12.96 -4.62
CA LEU A 249 29.65 13.31 -4.17
C LEU A 249 30.75 12.60 -4.95
N ALA A 250 30.42 11.86 -6.00
CA ALA A 250 31.43 11.23 -6.85
C ALA A 250 32.36 12.28 -7.45
N PRO A 251 33.71 12.16 -7.26
CA PRO A 251 34.65 13.21 -7.64
C PRO A 251 34.80 13.39 -9.15
N ASP A 252 34.50 12.33 -9.91
CA ASP A 252 34.62 12.28 -11.36
C ASP A 252 33.59 11.30 -11.97
N ARG A 253 33.50 11.30 -13.28
CA ARG A 253 32.57 10.46 -14.04
C ARG A 253 32.81 8.96 -13.84
N ASP A 254 34.05 8.53 -13.74
CA ASP A 254 34.39 7.11 -13.62
C ASP A 254 34.01 6.59 -12.25
N SER A 255 34.22 7.38 -11.20
CA SER A 255 33.73 7.11 -9.84
C SER A 255 32.21 7.06 -9.80
N LEU A 256 31.52 8.00 -10.44
CA LEU A 256 30.05 7.98 -10.55
C LEU A 256 29.55 6.70 -11.22
N LEU A 257 30.12 6.33 -12.37
CA LEU A 257 29.73 5.14 -13.10
C LEU A 257 30.03 3.87 -12.29
N SER A 258 31.13 3.82 -11.55
CA SER A 258 31.46 2.72 -10.65
C SER A 258 30.43 2.59 -9.52
N GLN A 259 30.02 3.69 -8.90
CA GLN A 259 28.96 3.68 -7.86
C GLN A 259 27.64 3.17 -8.43
N VAL A 260 27.24 3.66 -9.59
CA VAL A 260 26.00 3.24 -10.26
C VAL A 260 26.06 1.75 -10.62
N ALA A 261 27.17 1.30 -11.22
CA ALA A 261 27.35 -0.11 -11.61
C ALA A 261 27.31 -1.06 -10.40
N THR A 262 27.82 -0.60 -9.25
CA THR A 262 27.90 -1.43 -8.04
C THR A 262 26.56 -1.48 -7.28
N TRP A 263 25.86 -0.35 -7.15
CA TRP A 263 24.76 -0.24 -6.20
C TRP A 263 23.37 -0.14 -6.83
N GLN A 264 23.25 0.27 -8.10
CA GLN A 264 21.95 0.48 -8.74
C GLN A 264 21.13 -0.81 -8.83
N ALA A 265 21.74 -1.91 -9.29
CA ALA A 265 21.03 -3.20 -9.43
C ALA A 265 20.62 -3.78 -8.07
N PRO A 266 21.50 -3.90 -7.05
CA PRO A 266 21.11 -4.33 -5.72
C PRO A 266 20.01 -3.45 -5.10
N LEU A 267 20.08 -2.13 -5.28
CA LEU A 267 19.02 -1.23 -4.80
C LEU A 267 17.67 -1.55 -5.46
N ARG A 268 17.64 -1.75 -6.77
CA ARG A 268 16.40 -2.12 -7.50
C ARG A 268 15.87 -3.49 -7.08
N ASP A 269 16.75 -4.45 -6.82
CA ASP A 269 16.32 -5.77 -6.30
C ASP A 269 15.66 -5.66 -4.93
N VAL A 270 16.22 -4.88 -4.03
CA VAL A 270 15.59 -4.62 -2.71
C VAL A 270 14.23 -3.91 -2.87
N GLN A 271 14.13 -2.95 -3.78
CA GLN A 271 12.90 -2.20 -4.03
C GLN A 271 11.80 -3.07 -4.63
N ILE A 272 12.15 -3.90 -5.61
CA ILE A 272 11.18 -4.72 -6.35
C ILE A 272 10.90 -6.03 -5.61
N HIS A 273 11.91 -6.86 -5.37
CA HIS A 273 11.74 -8.19 -4.81
C HIS A 273 11.61 -8.16 -3.29
N GLY A 274 12.46 -7.37 -2.62
CA GLY A 274 12.42 -7.24 -1.16
C GLY A 274 11.12 -6.59 -0.68
N PHE A 275 10.76 -5.44 -1.21
CA PHE A 275 9.59 -4.68 -0.76
C PHE A 275 8.33 -4.99 -1.56
N ALA A 276 8.28 -4.61 -2.84
CA ALA A 276 7.02 -4.60 -3.59
C ALA A 276 6.44 -6.01 -3.80
N MET A 277 7.25 -6.96 -4.29
CA MET A 277 6.81 -8.33 -4.53
C MET A 277 6.44 -9.05 -3.24
N THR A 278 7.23 -8.88 -2.17
CA THR A 278 6.94 -9.49 -0.87
C THR A 278 5.64 -8.94 -0.27
N MET A 279 5.37 -7.64 -0.43
CA MET A 279 4.09 -7.03 -0.02
C MET A 279 2.91 -7.60 -0.83
N ILE A 280 3.06 -7.70 -2.16
CA ILE A 280 2.03 -8.28 -3.04
C ILE A 280 1.75 -9.73 -2.64
N LEU A 281 2.79 -10.54 -2.43
CA LEU A 281 2.63 -11.94 -2.01
C LEU A 281 1.91 -12.05 -0.66
N GLY A 282 2.26 -11.22 0.32
CA GLY A 282 1.59 -11.19 1.62
C GLY A 282 0.11 -10.85 1.50
N VAL A 283 -0.22 -9.78 0.78
CA VAL A 283 -1.61 -9.37 0.56
C VAL A 283 -2.38 -10.43 -0.23
N SER A 284 -1.77 -11.03 -1.27
CA SER A 284 -2.39 -12.09 -2.08
C SER A 284 -2.74 -13.32 -1.24
N GLN A 285 -1.87 -13.74 -0.32
CA GLN A 285 -2.17 -14.86 0.58
C GLN A 285 -3.38 -14.60 1.47
N ARG A 286 -3.65 -13.34 1.84
CA ARG A 286 -4.84 -12.98 2.60
C ARG A 286 -6.13 -13.18 1.81
N PHE A 287 -6.12 -12.92 0.51
CA PHE A 287 -7.30 -13.01 -0.36
C PHE A 287 -7.45 -14.37 -1.04
N SER A 288 -6.35 -15.08 -1.31
CA SER A 288 -6.35 -16.36 -2.04
C SER A 288 -7.30 -17.41 -1.44
N PRO A 289 -7.33 -17.67 -0.11
CA PRO A 289 -8.27 -18.65 0.45
C PRO A 289 -9.74 -18.27 0.28
N ALA A 290 -10.05 -16.96 0.17
CA ALA A 290 -11.40 -16.48 -0.05
C ALA A 290 -11.86 -16.62 -1.51
N CYS A 291 -10.90 -16.51 -2.44
CA CYS A 291 -11.16 -16.63 -3.89
C CYS A 291 -11.22 -18.08 -4.37
N TRP A 292 -10.46 -18.98 -3.72
CA TRP A 292 -10.34 -20.39 -4.15
C TRP A 292 -10.97 -21.28 -3.08
N ASP A 293 -12.18 -21.76 -3.34
CA ASP A 293 -12.83 -22.79 -2.51
C ASP A 293 -12.34 -24.16 -2.96
N PHE A 294 -11.18 -24.59 -2.49
CA PHE A 294 -10.62 -25.92 -2.78
C PHE A 294 -11.51 -27.07 -2.29
N ARG A 295 -12.53 -26.81 -1.45
CA ARG A 295 -13.49 -27.82 -1.03
C ARG A 295 -14.48 -28.21 -2.14
N GLN A 296 -14.62 -27.39 -3.18
CA GLN A 296 -15.47 -27.72 -4.34
C GLN A 296 -14.80 -28.71 -5.30
N PHE A 297 -13.51 -29.06 -5.12
CA PHE A 297 -12.80 -30.05 -5.92
C PHE A 297 -12.25 -31.22 -5.09
N PRO A 298 -13.09 -31.91 -4.27
CA PRO A 298 -12.60 -33.02 -3.44
C PRO A 298 -12.09 -34.22 -4.23
N ASN A 299 -12.41 -34.33 -5.54
CA ASN A 299 -12.12 -35.51 -6.34
C ASN A 299 -11.06 -35.30 -7.43
N ALA A 300 -10.52 -34.10 -7.63
CA ALA A 300 -9.55 -33.87 -8.70
C ALA A 300 -8.12 -34.34 -8.36
N VAL A 301 -7.80 -34.52 -7.08
CA VAL A 301 -6.45 -34.93 -6.65
C VAL A 301 -6.28 -36.44 -6.58
N HIS A 302 -7.37 -37.24 -6.44
CA HIS A 302 -7.29 -38.68 -6.37
C HIS A 302 -7.27 -39.41 -7.75
N SER A 303 -7.40 -38.68 -8.85
CA SER A 303 -7.32 -39.26 -10.20
C SER A 303 -5.96 -39.08 -10.88
N LEU A 304 -4.95 -38.53 -10.19
CA LEU A 304 -3.59 -38.30 -10.71
C LEU A 304 -2.51 -39.08 -9.95
N VAL A 305 -2.87 -40.10 -9.15
CA VAL A 305 -1.92 -41.04 -8.55
C VAL A 305 -2.22 -42.45 -9.08
#